data_6d8592a0115776129f66c30f15876b43
#
_entry.id   6d8592a0115776129f66c30f15876b43
#
_cell.length_a   1.000
_cell.length_b   1.000
_cell.length_c   1.000
_cell.angle_alpha   90.00
_cell.angle_beta   90.00
_cell.angle_gamma   90.00
#
_symmetry.space_group_name_H-M   'P 1'
#
loop_
_entity.id
_entity.type
_entity.pdbx_description
1 polymer ?
#
loop_
_entity_poly.entity_id
_entity_poly.type
_entity_poly.pdbx_seq_one_letter_code
_entity_poly.pdbx_strand_id
1 'polypeptide(L)'
;MKQHQEQVLRSVAQQDIRLIRLWFTDVAGVLKSVAIDPGELEEAFAEGIGFDGSSIEGLTRVYESDMLLRPDAATFQRLHNKGDGDVHGRMFCDVLTPDGLPSPADPRGVLERAVQRASEMGFSVLAHPEIEFYLLRQPVDINHLEPVDQAGYFDHVTRGLSNDFRRKIVHALEDTGIQVEFSHHEAGPGQNEVDLRAVDALRAADNIMTAKTLIEEVALSEGMFATFMPKPFADQQGSGMHTHLSLFEGDENAFYDPSGRYQLSEIGRYFIAGLLHHAREIAAITNQHVNSYKRLWGVGEAPSFICWGHNNRSALVRVPAYKPSKTTSARIEFRGLDPAANPYLAFAVLIRAGLDGIEKKMPLADEAEDNVWQLSDTERQILGIHPLPSSLSDALRAMRESELVAETLGEQVFEHVLREKESEWREYRRQITPGELRQFLKVNG
;
A
#
# COMPACT_ATOMS: atom_id res chain seq x y z
N MET A 1 -24.05 1.92 -12.29
CA MET A 1 -23.13 2.66 -13.18
C MET A 1 -23.75 3.93 -13.76
N LYS A 2 -24.76 3.87 -14.64
CA LYS A 2 -25.36 5.08 -15.26
C LYS A 2 -25.85 6.14 -14.28
N GLN A 3 -26.40 5.77 -13.12
CA GLN A 3 -26.86 6.73 -12.11
C GLN A 3 -25.73 7.55 -11.49
N HIS A 4 -24.57 6.93 -11.18
CA HIS A 4 -23.40 7.65 -10.68
C HIS A 4 -22.81 8.58 -11.75
N GLN A 5 -22.74 8.14 -13.01
CA GLN A 5 -22.27 8.98 -14.12
C GLN A 5 -23.15 10.23 -14.28
N GLU A 6 -24.48 10.09 -14.28
CA GLU A 6 -25.40 11.22 -14.33
C GLU A 6 -25.24 12.17 -13.12
N GLN A 7 -25.00 11.61 -11.93
CA GLN A 7 -24.77 12.41 -10.73
C GLN A 7 -23.48 13.22 -10.84
N VAL A 8 -22.39 12.61 -11.35
CA VAL A 8 -21.12 13.30 -11.58
C VAL A 8 -21.28 14.41 -12.61
N LEU A 9 -21.92 14.16 -13.77
CA LEU A 9 -22.17 15.19 -14.78
C LEU A 9 -22.93 16.39 -14.22
N ARG A 10 -23.98 16.14 -13.41
CA ARG A 10 -24.72 17.21 -12.72
C ARG A 10 -23.84 17.97 -11.72
N SER A 11 -23.03 17.26 -10.94
CA SER A 11 -22.14 17.86 -9.94
C SER A 11 -21.08 18.75 -10.59
N VAL A 12 -20.51 18.29 -11.69
CA VAL A 12 -19.52 19.04 -12.50
C VAL A 12 -20.11 20.36 -13.00
N ALA A 13 -21.33 20.31 -13.56
CA ALA A 13 -22.02 21.50 -14.07
C ALA A 13 -22.43 22.48 -12.95
N GLN A 14 -22.94 21.97 -11.82
CA GLN A 14 -23.40 22.79 -10.69
C GLN A 14 -22.27 23.49 -9.93
N GLN A 15 -21.09 22.87 -9.89
CA GLN A 15 -19.94 23.34 -9.10
C GLN A 15 -18.92 24.12 -9.92
N ASP A 16 -19.20 24.42 -11.20
CA ASP A 16 -18.31 25.12 -12.14
C ASP A 16 -16.90 24.50 -12.18
N ILE A 17 -16.85 23.17 -12.25
CA ILE A 17 -15.58 22.44 -12.35
C ILE A 17 -14.98 22.70 -13.72
N ARG A 18 -13.76 23.20 -13.74
CA ARG A 18 -13.06 23.65 -14.97
C ARG A 18 -12.14 22.61 -15.58
N LEU A 19 -11.73 21.61 -14.80
CA LEU A 19 -10.78 20.60 -15.20
C LEU A 19 -11.10 19.30 -14.49
N ILE A 20 -11.03 18.18 -15.20
CA ILE A 20 -11.17 16.85 -14.63
C ILE A 20 -9.88 16.08 -14.86
N ARG A 21 -9.27 15.63 -13.75
CA ARG A 21 -8.08 14.79 -13.76
C ARG A 21 -8.47 13.32 -13.76
N LEU A 22 -8.06 12.61 -14.77
CA LEU A 22 -8.20 11.16 -14.90
C LEU A 22 -6.93 10.51 -14.34
N TRP A 23 -7.06 9.85 -13.21
CA TRP A 23 -5.96 9.24 -12.47
C TRP A 23 -5.89 7.74 -12.72
N PHE A 24 -4.70 7.24 -12.95
CA PHE A 24 -4.40 5.82 -13.05
C PHE A 24 -2.99 5.55 -12.53
N THR A 25 -2.62 4.29 -12.34
CA THR A 25 -1.34 3.95 -11.71
C THR A 25 -0.58 2.98 -12.62
N ASP A 26 0.72 3.20 -12.80
CA ASP A 26 1.58 2.24 -13.50
C ASP A 26 1.94 1.04 -12.61
N VAL A 27 2.62 0.06 -13.17
CA VAL A 27 3.00 -1.16 -12.44
C VAL A 27 3.97 -0.87 -11.29
N ALA A 28 4.80 0.16 -11.40
CA ALA A 28 5.70 0.59 -10.32
C ALA A 28 4.97 1.26 -9.15
N GLY A 29 3.69 1.61 -9.29
CA GLY A 29 2.90 2.29 -8.27
C GLY A 29 2.95 3.82 -8.36
N VAL A 30 3.41 4.37 -9.49
CA VAL A 30 3.45 5.81 -9.71
C VAL A 30 2.11 6.29 -10.26
N LEU A 31 1.53 7.30 -9.61
CA LEU A 31 0.29 7.93 -10.06
C LEU A 31 0.54 8.69 -11.36
N LYS A 32 -0.28 8.44 -12.36
CA LYS A 32 -0.34 9.12 -13.66
C LYS A 32 -1.64 9.90 -13.78
N SER A 33 -1.62 10.97 -14.56
CA SER A 33 -2.80 11.82 -14.73
C SER A 33 -2.90 12.37 -16.14
N VAL A 34 -4.10 12.30 -16.70
CA VAL A 34 -4.51 13.05 -17.89
C VAL A 34 -5.59 14.04 -17.47
N ALA A 35 -5.57 15.24 -18.00
CA ALA A 35 -6.59 16.25 -17.73
C ALA A 35 -7.49 16.44 -18.96
N ILE A 36 -8.80 16.46 -18.73
CA ILE A 36 -9.80 16.68 -19.79
C ILE A 36 -10.68 17.89 -19.47
N ASP A 37 -11.24 18.49 -20.52
CA ASP A 37 -12.32 19.46 -20.39
C ASP A 37 -13.57 18.76 -19.86
N PRO A 38 -14.38 19.39 -18.99
CA PRO A 38 -15.64 18.82 -18.50
C PRO A 38 -16.62 18.43 -19.60
N GLY A 39 -16.57 19.08 -20.75
CA GLY A 39 -17.40 18.75 -21.93
C GLY A 39 -17.11 17.37 -22.52
N GLU A 40 -15.90 16.84 -22.34
CA GLU A 40 -15.47 15.54 -22.84
C GLU A 40 -15.90 14.37 -21.91
N LEU A 41 -16.45 14.69 -20.72
CA LEU A 41 -16.68 13.69 -19.68
C LEU A 41 -17.74 12.65 -20.06
N GLU A 42 -18.78 13.05 -20.78
CA GLU A 42 -19.84 12.13 -21.22
C GLU A 42 -19.30 11.08 -22.19
N GLU A 43 -18.45 11.52 -23.14
CA GLU A 43 -17.76 10.64 -24.09
C GLU A 43 -16.73 9.75 -23.36
N ALA A 44 -15.99 10.32 -22.42
CA ALA A 44 -15.06 9.57 -21.59
C ALA A 44 -15.72 8.40 -20.81
N PHE A 45 -16.93 8.59 -20.31
CA PHE A 45 -17.70 7.52 -19.69
C PHE A 45 -18.21 6.47 -20.68
N ALA A 46 -18.54 6.88 -21.91
CA ALA A 46 -19.12 5.99 -22.91
C ALA A 46 -18.05 5.16 -23.63
N GLU A 47 -16.98 5.79 -24.07
CA GLU A 47 -15.98 5.23 -24.98
C GLU A 47 -14.57 5.15 -24.38
N GLY A 48 -14.32 5.90 -23.30
CA GLY A 48 -12.96 6.12 -22.75
C GLY A 48 -12.21 7.21 -23.49
N ILE A 49 -11.07 7.61 -22.92
CA ILE A 49 -10.17 8.61 -23.50
C ILE A 49 -8.88 7.92 -23.97
N GLY A 50 -8.55 8.09 -25.25
CA GLY A 50 -7.33 7.54 -25.83
C GLY A 50 -6.06 8.19 -25.27
N PHE A 51 -5.04 7.38 -24.99
CA PHE A 51 -3.72 7.86 -24.61
C PHE A 51 -2.61 6.92 -25.10
N ASP A 52 -1.39 7.45 -25.22
CA ASP A 52 -0.21 6.65 -25.55
C ASP A 52 0.37 5.98 -24.29
N GLY A 53 0.15 4.68 -24.18
CA GLY A 53 0.66 3.86 -23.09
C GLY A 53 2.10 3.38 -23.25
N SER A 54 2.73 3.58 -24.42
CA SER A 54 4.07 3.03 -24.72
C SER A 54 5.19 3.61 -23.84
N SER A 55 5.00 4.84 -23.36
CA SER A 55 5.94 5.52 -22.46
C SER A 55 5.64 5.29 -20.97
N ILE A 56 4.62 4.47 -20.66
CA ILE A 56 4.21 4.19 -19.28
C ILE A 56 4.69 2.81 -18.90
N GLU A 57 5.44 2.77 -17.80
CA GLU A 57 6.15 1.58 -17.36
C GLU A 57 5.21 0.42 -17.05
N GLY A 58 5.43 -0.69 -17.74
CA GLY A 58 4.68 -1.93 -17.56
C GLY A 58 3.31 -2.00 -18.24
N LEU A 59 2.78 -0.90 -18.81
CA LEU A 59 1.43 -0.91 -19.39
C LEU A 59 1.37 -1.57 -20.76
N THR A 60 2.30 -1.24 -21.68
CA THR A 60 2.26 -1.79 -23.03
C THR A 60 3.64 -2.14 -23.58
N ARG A 61 3.65 -2.82 -24.73
CA ARG A 61 4.83 -2.97 -25.56
C ARG A 61 4.88 -1.80 -26.57
N VAL A 62 6.07 -1.46 -27.07
CA VAL A 62 6.30 -0.31 -27.97
C VAL A 62 5.39 -0.29 -29.21
N TYR A 63 4.89 -1.44 -29.66
CA TYR A 63 4.00 -1.57 -30.82
C TYR A 63 2.51 -1.65 -30.47
N GLU A 64 2.14 -1.53 -29.19
CA GLU A 64 0.76 -1.56 -28.68
C GLU A 64 0.50 -0.29 -27.89
N SER A 65 0.77 0.88 -28.48
CA SER A 65 0.81 2.15 -27.75
C SER A 65 -0.56 2.72 -27.38
N ASP A 66 -1.57 2.48 -28.22
CA ASP A 66 -2.89 3.08 -28.03
C ASP A 66 -3.66 2.35 -26.93
N MET A 67 -4.05 3.09 -25.90
CA MET A 67 -4.82 2.58 -24.76
C MET A 67 -5.97 3.53 -24.47
N LEU A 68 -6.95 3.07 -23.69
CA LEU A 68 -8.09 3.88 -23.26
C LEU A 68 -8.12 4.00 -21.73
N LEU A 69 -8.45 5.20 -21.25
CA LEU A 69 -8.81 5.45 -19.85
C LEU A 69 -10.32 5.55 -19.73
N ARG A 70 -10.94 4.67 -18.96
CA ARG A 70 -12.37 4.74 -18.65
C ARG A 70 -12.55 5.18 -17.20
N PRO A 71 -13.11 6.39 -16.96
CA PRO A 71 -13.30 6.91 -15.61
C PRO A 71 -14.30 6.09 -14.81
N ASP A 72 -13.95 5.78 -13.55
CA ASP A 72 -14.87 5.23 -12.57
C ASP A 72 -15.60 6.36 -11.85
N ALA A 73 -16.86 6.58 -12.22
CA ALA A 73 -17.72 7.63 -11.65
C ALA A 73 -17.88 7.54 -10.12
N ALA A 74 -17.77 6.32 -9.53
CA ALA A 74 -17.88 6.13 -8.09
C ALA A 74 -16.68 6.73 -7.31
N THR A 75 -15.58 6.99 -8.01
CA THR A 75 -14.36 7.58 -7.43
C THR A 75 -14.28 9.09 -7.58
N PHE A 76 -15.30 9.73 -8.17
CA PHE A 76 -15.31 11.18 -8.37
C PHE A 76 -15.13 11.92 -7.06
N GLN A 77 -14.14 12.83 -7.04
CA GLN A 77 -13.88 13.73 -5.92
C GLN A 77 -13.51 15.12 -6.41
N ARG A 78 -13.91 16.10 -5.63
CA ARG A 78 -13.57 17.49 -5.85
C ARG A 78 -12.23 17.78 -5.19
N LEU A 79 -11.33 18.39 -5.94
CA LEU A 79 -10.06 18.89 -5.45
C LEU A 79 -10.13 20.41 -5.31
N HIS A 80 -9.77 20.95 -4.15
CA HIS A 80 -9.65 22.39 -3.92
C HIS A 80 -8.22 22.82 -4.20
N ASN A 81 -8.02 23.64 -5.25
CA ASN A 81 -6.75 24.30 -5.46
C ASN A 81 -6.66 25.54 -4.58
N LYS A 82 -5.67 25.63 -3.71
CA LYS A 82 -5.51 26.73 -2.75
C LYS A 82 -4.97 28.04 -3.37
N GLY A 83 -4.64 28.06 -4.68
CA GLY A 83 -3.90 29.16 -5.29
C GLY A 83 -4.69 30.08 -6.23
N ASP A 84 -5.60 29.58 -7.03
CA ASP A 84 -6.28 30.30 -8.10
C ASP A 84 -7.80 30.34 -7.98
N GLY A 85 -8.36 29.65 -7.00
CA GLY A 85 -9.81 29.58 -6.77
C GLY A 85 -10.55 28.64 -7.73
N ASP A 86 -9.86 28.02 -8.68
CA ASP A 86 -10.45 27.06 -9.63
C ASP A 86 -10.73 25.72 -8.93
N VAL A 87 -11.91 25.17 -9.21
CA VAL A 87 -12.35 23.89 -8.71
C VAL A 87 -12.08 22.82 -9.75
N HIS A 88 -11.30 21.83 -9.35
CA HIS A 88 -10.99 20.69 -10.20
C HIS A 88 -11.71 19.43 -9.71
N GLY A 89 -12.05 18.52 -10.61
CA GLY A 89 -12.50 17.18 -10.30
C GLY A 89 -11.39 16.16 -10.56
N ARG A 90 -11.45 15.00 -9.89
CA ARG A 90 -10.62 13.87 -10.24
C ARG A 90 -11.41 12.57 -10.17
N MET A 91 -11.04 11.59 -11.00
CA MET A 91 -11.54 10.21 -10.94
C MET A 91 -10.39 9.25 -11.19
N PHE A 92 -10.43 8.10 -10.53
CA PHE A 92 -9.62 6.96 -10.95
C PHE A 92 -10.20 6.34 -12.21
N CYS A 93 -9.34 5.76 -13.03
CA CYS A 93 -9.71 5.15 -14.29
C CYS A 93 -9.25 3.70 -14.33
N ASP A 94 -10.04 2.86 -15.00
CA ASP A 94 -9.61 1.58 -15.50
C ASP A 94 -8.83 1.81 -16.80
N VAL A 95 -7.74 1.07 -16.99
CA VAL A 95 -6.99 1.07 -18.24
C VAL A 95 -7.51 -0.05 -19.12
N LEU A 96 -7.90 0.29 -20.35
CA LEU A 96 -8.42 -0.64 -21.34
C LEU A 96 -7.51 -0.73 -22.54
N THR A 97 -7.56 -1.87 -23.22
CA THR A 97 -6.99 -2.06 -24.56
C THR A 97 -7.81 -1.32 -25.61
N PRO A 98 -7.32 -1.09 -26.83
CA PRO A 98 -8.03 -0.35 -27.88
C PRO A 98 -9.38 -0.96 -28.28
N ASP A 99 -9.57 -2.25 -28.07
CA ASP A 99 -10.84 -2.96 -28.29
C ASP A 99 -11.81 -2.89 -27.10
N GLY A 100 -11.47 -2.08 -26.07
CA GLY A 100 -12.32 -1.80 -24.92
C GLY A 100 -12.31 -2.88 -23.83
N LEU A 101 -11.41 -3.85 -23.91
CA LEU A 101 -11.25 -4.88 -22.89
C LEU A 101 -10.33 -4.39 -21.75
N PRO A 102 -10.50 -4.89 -20.51
CA PRO A 102 -9.59 -4.57 -19.42
C PRO A 102 -8.14 -4.89 -19.78
N SER A 103 -7.23 -3.94 -19.57
CA SER A 103 -5.81 -4.18 -19.78
C SER A 103 -5.28 -5.19 -18.77
N PRO A 104 -4.55 -6.24 -19.22
CA PRO A 104 -3.92 -7.18 -18.30
C PRO A 104 -2.81 -6.53 -17.45
N ALA A 105 -2.34 -5.35 -17.85
CA ALA A 105 -1.27 -4.61 -17.18
C ALA A 105 -1.77 -3.53 -16.22
N ASP A 106 -3.08 -3.34 -16.10
CA ASP A 106 -3.67 -2.38 -15.16
C ASP A 106 -3.57 -2.90 -13.71
N PRO A 107 -2.78 -2.26 -12.82
CA PRO A 107 -2.69 -2.67 -11.42
C PRO A 107 -4.04 -2.60 -10.68
N ARG A 108 -4.87 -1.59 -10.99
CA ARG A 108 -6.22 -1.46 -10.42
C ARG A 108 -7.09 -2.65 -10.83
N GLY A 109 -7.03 -3.04 -12.10
CA GLY A 109 -7.71 -4.23 -12.62
C GLY A 109 -7.17 -5.55 -12.02
N VAL A 110 -5.88 -5.61 -11.64
CA VAL A 110 -5.35 -6.76 -10.89
C VAL A 110 -6.06 -6.91 -9.54
N LEU A 111 -6.21 -5.80 -8.80
CA LEU A 111 -6.92 -5.82 -7.51
C LEU A 111 -8.40 -6.14 -7.69
N GLU A 112 -9.06 -5.58 -8.70
CA GLU A 112 -10.47 -5.90 -9.01
C GLU A 112 -10.68 -7.40 -9.19
N ARG A 113 -9.80 -8.08 -9.93
CA ARG A 113 -9.86 -9.55 -10.10
C ARG A 113 -9.71 -10.30 -8.78
N ALA A 114 -8.82 -9.83 -7.89
CA ALA A 114 -8.65 -10.44 -6.57
C ALA A 114 -9.90 -10.26 -5.68
N VAL A 115 -10.49 -9.07 -5.69
CA VAL A 115 -11.75 -8.78 -4.98
C VAL A 115 -12.91 -9.57 -5.59
N GLN A 116 -12.97 -9.68 -6.91
CA GLN A 116 -13.97 -10.51 -7.59
C GLN A 116 -13.87 -11.98 -7.16
N ARG A 117 -12.64 -12.53 -7.05
CA ARG A 117 -12.44 -13.88 -6.52
C ARG A 117 -12.97 -14.05 -5.11
N ALA A 118 -12.77 -13.06 -4.22
CA ALA A 118 -13.37 -13.08 -2.89
C ALA A 118 -14.90 -13.10 -2.96
N SER A 119 -15.49 -12.27 -3.84
CA SER A 119 -16.95 -12.22 -4.06
C SER A 119 -17.51 -13.55 -4.57
N GLU A 120 -16.82 -14.26 -5.44
CA GLU A 120 -17.20 -15.61 -5.91
C GLU A 120 -17.21 -16.64 -4.78
N MET A 121 -16.40 -16.43 -3.74
CA MET A 121 -16.39 -17.23 -2.51
C MET A 121 -17.42 -16.76 -1.47
N GLY A 122 -18.21 -15.72 -1.77
CA GLY A 122 -19.24 -15.16 -0.89
C GLY A 122 -18.73 -14.04 0.04
N PHE A 123 -17.50 -13.56 -0.15
CA PHE A 123 -16.91 -12.56 0.73
C PHE A 123 -16.79 -11.18 0.09
N SER A 124 -17.05 -10.14 0.86
CA SER A 124 -16.53 -8.79 0.62
C SER A 124 -15.29 -8.54 1.46
N VAL A 125 -14.33 -7.76 0.93
CA VAL A 125 -13.04 -7.49 1.59
C VAL A 125 -12.99 -6.04 2.00
N LEU A 126 -12.77 -5.78 3.29
CA LEU A 126 -12.46 -4.45 3.81
C LEU A 126 -10.98 -4.35 4.14
N ALA A 127 -10.39 -3.19 3.81
CA ALA A 127 -9.01 -2.85 4.15
C ALA A 127 -8.96 -1.51 4.91
N HIS A 128 -8.08 -1.46 5.92
CA HIS A 128 -7.82 -0.29 6.76
C HIS A 128 -6.30 -0.11 6.83
N PRO A 129 -5.72 0.77 6.00
CA PRO A 129 -4.28 1.04 5.99
C PRO A 129 -3.89 2.10 7.02
N GLU A 130 -2.73 1.90 7.65
CA GLU A 130 -1.99 2.84 8.49
C GLU A 130 -0.77 3.30 7.68
N ILE A 131 -0.69 4.58 7.32
CA ILE A 131 0.34 5.10 6.40
C ILE A 131 1.38 5.87 7.19
N GLU A 132 2.58 5.32 7.34
CA GLU A 132 3.72 5.98 7.95
C GLU A 132 4.58 6.67 6.88
N PHE A 133 5.13 7.85 7.24
CA PHE A 133 6.01 8.63 6.39
C PHE A 133 6.89 9.58 7.21
N TYR A 134 7.98 10.03 6.60
CA TYR A 134 8.85 11.04 7.20
C TYR A 134 8.64 12.40 6.57
N LEU A 135 8.69 13.44 7.40
CA LEU A 135 8.78 14.84 6.99
C LEU A 135 10.20 15.35 7.15
N LEU A 136 10.76 15.86 6.07
CA LEU A 136 12.12 16.39 6.00
C LEU A 136 12.09 17.89 5.75
N ARG A 137 13.13 18.61 6.24
CA ARG A 137 13.34 20.02 5.93
C ARG A 137 13.72 20.22 4.47
N GLN A 138 13.29 21.30 3.88
CA GLN A 138 13.75 21.72 2.55
C GLN A 138 14.81 22.83 2.66
N PRO A 139 15.75 22.89 1.69
CA PRO A 139 15.99 21.93 0.62
C PRO A 139 16.55 20.60 1.13
N VAL A 140 16.15 19.49 0.49
CA VAL A 140 16.63 18.16 0.89
C VAL A 140 18.08 17.96 0.42
N ASP A 141 18.98 17.72 1.37
CA ASP A 141 20.36 17.25 1.08
C ASP A 141 20.40 15.72 1.22
N ILE A 142 20.59 15.02 0.11
CA ILE A 142 20.67 13.54 0.07
C ILE A 142 21.83 12.96 0.89
N ASN A 143 22.85 13.75 1.21
CA ASN A 143 23.98 13.32 2.03
C ASN A 143 23.73 13.58 3.52
N HIS A 144 22.75 14.44 3.86
CA HIS A 144 22.41 14.82 5.21
C HIS A 144 20.92 15.13 5.32
N LEU A 145 20.12 14.07 5.47
CA LEU A 145 18.66 14.21 5.66
C LEU A 145 18.39 14.84 7.04
N GLU A 146 17.58 15.90 7.06
CA GLU A 146 17.19 16.60 8.29
C GLU A 146 15.70 16.43 8.53
N PRO A 147 15.26 15.74 9.61
CA PRO A 147 13.86 15.66 9.97
C PRO A 147 13.35 17.02 10.46
N VAL A 148 12.04 17.28 10.29
CA VAL A 148 11.43 18.57 10.65
C VAL A 148 11.39 18.83 12.16
N ASP A 149 11.47 17.78 12.97
CA ASP A 149 11.49 17.84 14.44
C ASP A 149 12.32 16.71 15.07
N GLN A 150 12.34 16.64 16.39
CA GLN A 150 13.02 15.64 17.20
C GLN A 150 12.06 14.97 18.19
N ALA A 151 10.76 14.96 17.86
CA ALA A 151 9.74 14.34 18.70
C ALA A 151 9.75 12.81 18.56
N GLY A 152 9.08 12.13 19.47
CA GLY A 152 8.93 10.70 19.53
C GLY A 152 7.47 10.25 19.54
N TYR A 153 7.26 8.97 19.84
CA TYR A 153 5.97 8.30 19.77
C TYR A 153 4.91 8.97 20.65
N PHE A 154 3.80 9.37 20.02
CA PHE A 154 2.68 10.10 20.64
C PHE A 154 3.02 11.46 21.25
N ASP A 155 4.20 12.02 20.98
CA ASP A 155 4.51 13.34 21.50
C ASP A 155 3.54 14.39 20.97
N HIS A 156 2.99 15.18 21.90
CA HIS A 156 2.19 16.35 21.57
C HIS A 156 3.10 17.56 21.34
N VAL A 157 3.50 17.76 20.08
CA VAL A 157 4.39 18.87 19.70
C VAL A 157 3.61 20.18 19.69
N THR A 158 3.70 20.97 20.78
CA THR A 158 2.98 22.25 20.91
C THR A 158 3.52 23.37 20.02
N ARG A 159 4.78 23.27 19.61
CA ARG A 159 5.46 24.23 18.71
C ARG A 159 6.26 23.45 17.68
N GLY A 160 5.65 23.13 16.54
CA GLY A 160 6.34 22.42 15.50
C GLY A 160 5.50 22.29 14.24
N LEU A 161 6.19 22.19 13.12
CA LEU A 161 5.58 22.04 11.79
C LEU A 161 4.72 20.77 11.69
N SER A 162 5.13 19.69 12.36
CA SER A 162 4.46 18.38 12.26
C SER A 162 3.03 18.37 12.80
N ASN A 163 2.74 19.06 13.92
CA ASN A 163 1.39 19.06 14.48
C ASN A 163 0.40 19.86 13.61
N ASP A 164 0.82 21.01 13.10
CA ASP A 164 0.00 21.80 12.18
C ASP A 164 -0.17 21.09 10.84
N PHE A 165 0.86 20.40 10.37
CA PHE A 165 0.81 19.55 9.20
C PHE A 165 -0.23 18.42 9.32
N ARG A 166 -0.20 17.63 10.43
CA ARG A 166 -1.19 16.56 10.64
C ARG A 166 -2.62 17.07 10.61
N ARG A 167 -2.89 18.19 11.25
CA ARG A 167 -4.21 18.83 11.20
C ARG A 167 -4.60 19.21 9.77
N LYS A 168 -3.68 19.79 8.99
CA LYS A 168 -3.93 20.19 7.59
C LYS A 168 -4.20 18.99 6.70
N ILE A 169 -3.42 17.89 6.85
CA ILE A 169 -3.64 16.70 6.04
C ILE A 169 -4.92 15.98 6.38
N VAL A 170 -5.31 15.89 7.66
CA VAL A 170 -6.60 15.33 8.05
C VAL A 170 -7.75 16.11 7.39
N HIS A 171 -7.76 17.45 7.47
CA HIS A 171 -8.77 18.27 6.79
C HIS A 171 -8.74 18.08 5.26
N ALA A 172 -7.56 18.04 4.64
CA ALA A 172 -7.45 17.85 3.20
C ALA A 172 -8.02 16.49 2.75
N LEU A 173 -7.80 15.43 3.53
CA LEU A 173 -8.36 14.11 3.27
C LEU A 173 -9.89 14.10 3.45
N GLU A 174 -10.39 14.67 4.54
CA GLU A 174 -11.83 14.77 4.81
C GLU A 174 -12.57 15.58 3.73
N ASP A 175 -11.97 16.67 3.25
CA ASP A 175 -12.50 17.51 2.16
C ASP A 175 -12.62 16.72 0.83
N THR A 176 -11.78 15.69 0.64
CA THR A 176 -11.88 14.76 -0.49
C THR A 176 -12.76 13.53 -0.21
N GLY A 177 -13.45 13.50 0.95
CA GLY A 177 -14.31 12.38 1.33
C GLY A 177 -13.59 11.15 1.88
N ILE A 178 -12.29 11.26 2.16
CA ILE A 178 -11.49 10.20 2.79
C ILE A 178 -11.50 10.41 4.29
N GLN A 179 -12.09 9.46 5.03
CA GLN A 179 -12.17 9.53 6.47
C GLN A 179 -10.88 9.05 7.13
N VAL A 180 -10.34 9.86 8.03
CA VAL A 180 -9.20 9.51 8.89
C VAL A 180 -9.74 9.00 10.23
N GLU A 181 -9.19 7.89 10.72
CA GLU A 181 -9.52 7.35 12.05
C GLU A 181 -8.53 7.84 13.11
N PHE A 182 -7.25 7.88 12.76
CA PHE A 182 -6.17 8.25 13.66
C PHE A 182 -5.09 9.07 12.94
N SER A 183 -4.37 9.89 13.68
CA SER A 183 -3.18 10.59 13.21
C SER A 183 -2.31 10.97 14.40
N HIS A 184 -1.05 10.54 14.38
CA HIS A 184 -0.11 10.80 15.47
C HIS A 184 1.34 10.95 14.99
N HIS A 185 2.22 11.37 15.89
CA HIS A 185 3.66 11.33 15.69
C HIS A 185 4.16 9.91 15.94
N GLU A 186 5.00 9.39 15.05
CA GLU A 186 5.63 8.10 15.18
C GLU A 186 6.94 8.14 15.97
N ALA A 187 7.61 6.98 16.12
CA ALA A 187 8.78 6.84 16.98
C ALA A 187 10.01 7.58 16.46
N GLY A 188 10.18 7.71 15.14
CA GLY A 188 11.31 8.41 14.53
C GLY A 188 11.12 9.93 14.50
N PRO A 189 12.18 10.73 14.69
CA PRO A 189 12.12 12.19 14.51
C PRO A 189 11.55 12.57 13.15
N GLY A 190 10.51 13.42 13.13
CA GLY A 190 9.81 13.80 11.91
C GLY A 190 8.95 12.71 11.28
N GLN A 191 8.78 11.56 11.94
CA GLN A 191 7.94 10.47 11.46
C GLN A 191 6.49 10.67 11.90
N ASN A 192 5.56 10.48 10.97
CA ASN A 192 4.12 10.69 11.17
C ASN A 192 3.35 9.50 10.63
N GLU A 193 2.16 9.29 11.18
CA GLU A 193 1.22 8.26 10.74
C GLU A 193 -0.18 8.84 10.55
N VAL A 194 -0.86 8.33 9.53
CA VAL A 194 -2.27 8.62 9.25
C VAL A 194 -2.98 7.31 8.93
N ASP A 195 -3.99 6.98 9.75
CA ASP A 195 -4.80 5.77 9.60
C ASP A 195 -6.09 6.11 8.88
N LEU A 196 -6.31 5.49 7.74
CA LEU A 196 -7.53 5.67 6.98
C LEU A 196 -8.60 4.72 7.48
N ARG A 197 -9.86 5.16 7.49
CA ARG A 197 -10.98 4.29 7.86
C ARG A 197 -11.12 3.09 6.91
N ALA A 198 -11.56 1.96 7.49
CA ALA A 198 -11.88 0.76 6.72
C ALA A 198 -12.94 1.04 5.65
N VAL A 199 -12.62 0.67 4.41
CA VAL A 199 -13.51 0.69 3.25
C VAL A 199 -13.24 -0.57 2.42
N ASP A 200 -14.04 -0.80 1.34
CA ASP A 200 -13.72 -1.88 0.42
C ASP A 200 -12.27 -1.77 -0.12
N ALA A 201 -11.66 -2.91 -0.41
CA ALA A 201 -10.22 -2.99 -0.69
C ALA A 201 -9.79 -2.17 -1.92
N LEU A 202 -10.63 -2.08 -2.97
CA LEU A 202 -10.31 -1.28 -4.16
C LEU A 202 -10.31 0.21 -3.82
N ARG A 203 -11.34 0.67 -3.12
CA ARG A 203 -11.41 2.06 -2.65
C ARG A 203 -10.31 2.39 -1.65
N ALA A 204 -9.90 1.44 -0.80
CA ALA A 204 -8.79 1.64 0.11
C ALA A 204 -7.47 1.89 -0.64
N ALA A 205 -7.21 1.15 -1.73
CA ALA A 205 -6.05 1.38 -2.59
C ALA A 205 -6.12 2.75 -3.30
N ASP A 206 -7.28 3.13 -3.85
CA ASP A 206 -7.52 4.47 -4.43
C ASP A 206 -7.29 5.57 -3.36
N ASN A 207 -7.74 5.36 -2.13
CA ASN A 207 -7.56 6.29 -1.02
C ASN A 207 -6.08 6.42 -0.60
N ILE A 208 -5.30 5.33 -0.61
CA ILE A 208 -3.86 5.38 -0.35
C ILE A 208 -3.15 6.25 -1.41
N MET A 209 -3.45 6.05 -2.69
CA MET A 209 -2.87 6.87 -3.76
C MET A 209 -3.20 8.36 -3.59
N THR A 210 -4.46 8.64 -3.23
CA THR A 210 -4.90 10.02 -2.95
C THR A 210 -4.21 10.59 -1.72
N ALA A 211 -4.14 9.82 -0.63
CA ALA A 211 -3.53 10.26 0.62
C ALA A 211 -2.03 10.59 0.45
N LYS A 212 -1.29 9.72 -0.25
CA LYS A 212 0.13 9.97 -0.55
C LYS A 212 0.31 11.27 -1.33
N THR A 213 -0.48 11.49 -2.37
CA THR A 213 -0.44 12.72 -3.17
C THR A 213 -0.74 13.96 -2.33
N LEU A 214 -1.79 13.93 -1.52
CA LEU A 214 -2.16 15.06 -0.66
C LEU A 214 -1.11 15.32 0.43
N ILE A 215 -0.53 14.28 1.01
CA ILE A 215 0.57 14.40 1.99
C ILE A 215 1.77 15.11 1.36
N GLU A 216 2.16 14.74 0.14
CA GLU A 216 3.26 15.40 -0.60
C GLU A 216 2.92 16.86 -0.95
N GLU A 217 1.71 17.14 -1.46
CA GLU A 217 1.27 18.49 -1.81
C GLU A 217 1.20 19.41 -0.57
N VAL A 218 0.64 18.93 0.53
CA VAL A 218 0.56 19.70 1.78
C VAL A 218 1.96 19.93 2.34
N ALA A 219 2.84 18.92 2.34
CA ALA A 219 4.22 19.09 2.79
C ALA A 219 4.96 20.15 1.97
N LEU A 220 4.85 20.08 0.64
CA LEU A 220 5.47 21.05 -0.26
C LEU A 220 4.95 22.47 0.00
N SER A 221 3.64 22.63 0.19
CA SER A 221 3.03 23.95 0.49
C SER A 221 3.49 24.56 1.80
N GLU A 222 3.96 23.75 2.74
CA GLU A 222 4.48 24.14 4.04
C GLU A 222 6.03 24.23 4.08
N GLY A 223 6.70 24.11 2.93
CA GLY A 223 8.17 24.14 2.84
C GLY A 223 8.85 22.89 3.42
N MET A 224 8.15 21.76 3.40
CA MET A 224 8.64 20.47 3.84
C MET A 224 8.66 19.46 2.67
N PHE A 225 9.34 18.35 2.86
CA PHE A 225 9.35 17.22 1.93
C PHE A 225 8.84 15.97 2.66
N ALA A 226 7.76 15.37 2.15
CA ALA A 226 7.29 14.09 2.64
C ALA A 226 7.95 12.94 1.87
N THR A 227 8.35 11.88 2.57
CA THR A 227 8.90 10.68 1.94
C THR A 227 8.25 9.41 2.48
N PHE A 228 7.85 8.54 1.56
CA PHE A 228 7.36 7.20 1.82
C PHE A 228 8.47 6.14 1.68
N MET A 229 9.72 6.55 1.68
CA MET A 229 10.86 5.64 1.66
C MET A 229 10.82 4.71 2.88
N PRO A 230 10.88 3.38 2.71
CA PRO A 230 10.74 2.44 3.83
C PRO A 230 11.78 2.59 4.95
N LYS A 231 13.00 3.01 4.61
CA LYS A 231 14.09 3.20 5.57
C LYS A 231 14.98 4.38 5.15
N PRO A 232 14.57 5.64 5.43
CA PRO A 232 15.37 6.81 5.07
C PRO A 232 16.59 7.02 5.98
N PHE A 233 16.52 6.61 7.25
CA PHE A 233 17.58 6.75 8.25
C PHE A 233 18.04 5.38 8.72
N ALA A 234 19.34 5.18 8.80
CA ALA A 234 19.93 3.89 9.19
C ALA A 234 19.66 3.53 10.67
N ASP A 235 19.63 4.51 11.53
CA ASP A 235 19.53 4.43 12.99
C ASP A 235 18.14 4.75 13.57
N GLN A 236 17.18 5.12 12.72
CA GLN A 236 15.79 5.39 13.12
C GLN A 236 14.84 4.26 12.69
N GLN A 237 13.60 4.29 13.15
CA GLN A 237 12.53 3.40 12.70
C GLN A 237 12.34 3.51 11.17
N GLY A 238 11.96 2.42 10.53
CA GLY A 238 11.45 2.44 9.15
C GLY A 238 9.97 2.79 9.12
N SER A 239 9.45 3.14 7.94
CA SER A 239 8.04 3.40 7.72
C SER A 239 7.32 2.16 7.20
N GLY A 240 6.26 1.75 7.88
CA GLY A 240 5.34 0.70 7.48
C GLY A 240 4.08 1.24 6.81
N MET A 241 3.35 0.35 6.18
CA MET A 241 1.96 0.55 5.81
C MET A 241 1.17 -0.64 6.32
N HIS A 242 1.04 -0.73 7.65
CA HIS A 242 0.30 -1.83 8.25
C HIS A 242 -1.12 -1.84 7.71
N THR A 243 -1.60 -3.00 7.31
CA THR A 243 -2.92 -3.08 6.70
C THR A 243 -3.78 -4.08 7.45
N HIS A 244 -4.85 -3.58 8.03
CA HIS A 244 -5.88 -4.41 8.61
C HIS A 244 -6.81 -4.92 7.51
N LEU A 245 -7.11 -6.21 7.55
CA LEU A 245 -8.02 -6.87 6.62
C LEU A 245 -9.12 -7.57 7.39
N SER A 246 -10.33 -7.55 6.84
CA SER A 246 -11.47 -8.33 7.30
C SER A 246 -12.31 -8.78 6.11
N LEU A 247 -12.95 -9.94 6.27
CA LEU A 247 -13.90 -10.48 5.31
C LEU A 247 -15.32 -10.40 5.90
N PHE A 248 -16.30 -10.15 5.04
CA PHE A 248 -17.70 -10.11 5.41
C PHE A 248 -18.53 -10.99 4.50
N GLU A 249 -19.46 -11.74 5.09
CA GLU A 249 -20.57 -12.42 4.40
C GLU A 249 -21.82 -11.58 4.61
N GLY A 250 -22.19 -10.79 3.59
CA GLY A 250 -23.20 -9.74 3.77
C GLY A 250 -22.75 -8.72 4.83
N ASP A 251 -23.53 -8.56 5.89
CA ASP A 251 -23.24 -7.65 7.00
C ASP A 251 -22.50 -8.34 8.18
N GLU A 252 -22.25 -9.64 8.10
CA GLU A 252 -21.59 -10.41 9.15
C GLU A 252 -20.09 -10.51 8.91
N ASN A 253 -19.30 -10.24 9.95
CA ASN A 253 -17.84 -10.35 9.88
C ASN A 253 -17.43 -11.82 9.93
N ALA A 254 -16.90 -12.35 8.83
CA ALA A 254 -16.51 -13.74 8.69
C ALA A 254 -15.30 -14.14 9.58
N PHE A 255 -14.54 -13.16 10.09
CA PHE A 255 -13.42 -13.43 11.02
C PHE A 255 -13.87 -13.56 12.48
N TYR A 256 -15.14 -13.23 12.80
CA TYR A 256 -15.64 -13.28 14.16
C TYR A 256 -16.29 -14.62 14.49
N ASP A 257 -15.88 -15.21 15.62
CA ASP A 257 -16.56 -16.32 16.27
C ASP A 257 -16.45 -16.14 17.80
N PRO A 258 -17.58 -15.96 18.52
CA PRO A 258 -17.55 -15.75 19.96
C PRO A 258 -16.98 -16.94 20.76
N SER A 259 -16.96 -18.13 20.18
CA SER A 259 -16.43 -19.35 20.79
C SER A 259 -14.96 -19.62 20.45
N GLY A 260 -14.43 -18.94 19.43
CA GLY A 260 -13.04 -19.10 18.97
C GLY A 260 -12.05 -18.48 19.96
N ARG A 261 -10.83 -19.01 20.00
CA ARG A 261 -9.72 -18.37 20.73
C ARG A 261 -9.50 -16.95 20.16
N TYR A 262 -9.46 -15.93 21.02
CA TYR A 262 -9.44 -14.50 20.65
C TYR A 262 -10.65 -14.04 19.84
N GLN A 263 -11.76 -14.77 19.91
CA GLN A 263 -12.97 -14.56 19.12
C GLN A 263 -12.71 -14.61 17.59
N LEU A 264 -11.66 -15.33 17.19
CA LEU A 264 -11.27 -15.52 15.80
C LEU A 264 -11.90 -16.80 15.25
N SER A 265 -12.60 -16.68 14.12
CA SER A 265 -13.24 -17.80 13.43
C SER A 265 -12.24 -18.73 12.74
N GLU A 266 -12.70 -19.91 12.31
CA GLU A 266 -11.90 -20.78 11.44
C GLU A 266 -11.53 -20.10 10.10
N ILE A 267 -12.43 -19.32 9.52
CA ILE A 267 -12.18 -18.52 8.30
C ILE A 267 -11.01 -17.57 8.54
N GLY A 268 -11.02 -16.82 9.65
CA GLY A 268 -9.91 -15.94 10.01
C GLY A 268 -8.60 -16.71 10.22
N ARG A 269 -8.65 -17.88 10.84
CA ARG A 269 -7.47 -18.74 11.02
C ARG A 269 -6.90 -19.26 9.70
N TYR A 270 -7.76 -19.71 8.79
CA TYR A 270 -7.33 -20.15 7.45
C TYR A 270 -6.74 -18.99 6.63
N PHE A 271 -7.35 -17.82 6.72
CA PHE A 271 -6.84 -16.62 6.05
C PHE A 271 -5.42 -16.26 6.54
N ILE A 272 -5.19 -16.25 7.86
CA ILE A 272 -3.86 -16.03 8.43
C ILE A 272 -2.89 -17.11 7.97
N ALA A 273 -3.28 -18.37 8.00
CA ALA A 273 -2.42 -19.47 7.55
C ALA A 273 -1.99 -19.32 6.09
N GLY A 274 -2.89 -18.87 5.20
CA GLY A 274 -2.57 -18.57 3.81
C GLY A 274 -1.56 -17.41 3.69
N LEU A 275 -1.74 -16.33 4.43
CA LEU A 275 -0.79 -15.21 4.46
C LEU A 275 0.62 -15.67 4.91
N LEU A 276 0.71 -16.49 5.95
CA LEU A 276 2.00 -16.99 6.45
C LEU A 276 2.64 -17.96 5.45
N HIS A 277 1.84 -18.83 4.82
CA HIS A 277 2.32 -19.79 3.81
C HIS A 277 2.98 -19.08 2.63
N HIS A 278 2.33 -18.03 2.10
CA HIS A 278 2.80 -17.30 0.94
C HIS A 278 3.68 -16.08 1.27
N ALA A 279 4.02 -15.86 2.56
CA ALA A 279 4.71 -14.65 3.00
C ALA A 279 6.00 -14.34 2.24
N ARG A 280 6.80 -15.37 1.93
CA ARG A 280 8.04 -15.21 1.15
C ARG A 280 7.79 -14.91 -0.32
N GLU A 281 6.75 -15.50 -0.87
CA GLU A 281 6.38 -15.40 -2.29
C GLU A 281 5.86 -14.01 -2.63
N ILE A 282 5.04 -13.43 -1.74
CA ILE A 282 4.45 -12.09 -1.92
C ILE A 282 5.38 -10.96 -1.51
N ALA A 283 6.53 -11.25 -0.87
CA ALA A 283 7.41 -10.25 -0.30
C ALA A 283 7.97 -9.25 -1.33
N ALA A 284 8.24 -9.67 -2.57
CA ALA A 284 8.71 -8.77 -3.62
C ALA A 284 7.65 -7.74 -4.08
N ILE A 285 6.37 -8.00 -3.80
CA ILE A 285 5.25 -7.10 -4.09
C ILE A 285 4.94 -6.20 -2.89
N THR A 286 4.94 -6.76 -1.68
CA THR A 286 4.67 -6.00 -0.45
C THR A 286 5.86 -5.16 0.01
N ASN A 287 7.06 -5.47 -0.48
CA ASN A 287 8.34 -4.83 -0.16
C ASN A 287 9.18 -4.72 -1.44
N GLN A 288 8.75 -3.82 -2.34
CA GLN A 288 9.16 -3.83 -3.74
C GLN A 288 10.55 -3.24 -4.04
N HIS A 289 11.25 -2.65 -3.04
CA HIS A 289 12.54 -1.99 -3.24
C HIS A 289 13.67 -2.63 -2.43
N VAL A 290 14.91 -2.44 -2.87
CA VAL A 290 16.09 -2.81 -2.07
C VAL A 290 16.01 -2.20 -0.67
N ASN A 291 15.53 -0.96 -0.56
CA ASN A 291 15.39 -0.24 0.71
C ASN A 291 14.34 -0.86 1.64
N SER A 292 13.33 -1.54 1.12
CA SER A 292 12.31 -2.25 1.91
C SER A 292 12.93 -3.29 2.83
N TYR A 293 13.96 -3.99 2.37
CA TYR A 293 14.65 -5.02 3.18
C TYR A 293 15.55 -4.42 4.25
N LYS A 294 15.96 -3.15 4.09
CA LYS A 294 16.64 -2.39 5.16
C LYS A 294 15.67 -2.00 6.27
N ARG A 295 14.36 -1.84 5.96
CA ARG A 295 13.32 -1.72 6.99
C ARG A 295 13.11 -3.05 7.69
N LEU A 296 12.86 -4.12 6.96
CA LEU A 296 12.53 -5.44 7.53
C LEU A 296 13.65 -6.01 8.41
N TRP A 297 14.91 -5.77 8.07
CA TRP A 297 16.09 -6.33 8.76
C TRP A 297 16.96 -5.28 9.48
N GLY A 298 16.48 -4.04 9.52
CA GLY A 298 17.17 -2.95 10.21
C GLY A 298 16.80 -2.81 11.67
N VAL A 299 17.16 -1.68 12.24
CA VAL A 299 16.72 -1.26 13.58
C VAL A 299 15.24 -0.84 13.47
N GLY A 300 14.40 -1.31 14.38
CA GLY A 300 12.99 -0.93 14.47
C GLY A 300 12.06 -2.11 14.71
N GLU A 301 10.77 -1.83 14.66
CA GLU A 301 9.67 -2.79 14.97
C GLU A 301 9.10 -3.47 13.71
N ALA A 302 9.83 -3.52 12.61
CA ALA A 302 9.35 -4.23 11.41
C ALA A 302 9.46 -5.76 11.59
N PRO A 303 8.49 -6.55 11.08
CA PRO A 303 8.54 -7.99 11.19
C PRO A 303 9.61 -8.56 10.25
N SER A 304 10.53 -9.36 10.80
CA SER A 304 11.57 -10.06 10.03
C SER A 304 11.27 -11.55 9.86
N PHE A 305 10.29 -12.07 10.60
CA PHE A 305 10.00 -13.49 10.69
C PHE A 305 8.53 -13.80 10.44
N ILE A 306 8.28 -14.99 9.89
CA ILE A 306 6.94 -15.47 9.50
C ILE A 306 6.29 -16.13 10.71
N CYS A 307 5.43 -15.39 11.38
CA CYS A 307 4.62 -15.86 12.49
C CYS A 307 3.38 -14.98 12.66
N TRP A 308 2.44 -15.45 13.45
CA TRP A 308 1.31 -14.65 13.90
C TRP A 308 1.26 -14.60 15.42
N GLY A 309 0.53 -13.62 15.94
CA GLY A 309 0.31 -13.53 17.39
C GLY A 309 -0.83 -12.59 17.75
N HIS A 310 -1.42 -12.83 18.93
CA HIS A 310 -2.41 -11.95 19.52
C HIS A 310 -1.69 -10.84 20.29
N ASN A 311 -1.94 -9.57 19.94
CA ASN A 311 -1.27 -8.40 20.52
C ASN A 311 0.26 -8.37 20.41
N ASN A 312 0.87 -9.24 19.63
CA ASN A 312 2.31 -9.32 19.47
C ASN A 312 2.77 -8.42 18.29
N ARG A 313 3.46 -7.32 18.59
CA ARG A 313 3.96 -6.36 17.58
C ARG A 313 5.16 -6.89 16.79
N SER A 314 5.84 -7.95 17.25
CA SER A 314 6.93 -8.59 16.50
C SER A 314 6.46 -9.58 15.43
N ALA A 315 5.19 -9.94 15.44
CA ALA A 315 4.60 -10.87 14.48
C ALA A 315 4.34 -10.23 13.11
N LEU A 316 4.46 -11.03 12.03
CA LEU A 316 4.12 -10.62 10.68
C LEU A 316 2.61 -10.37 10.52
N VAL A 317 1.80 -11.25 11.10
CA VAL A 317 0.34 -11.12 11.16
C VAL A 317 -0.08 -11.01 12.62
N ARG A 318 -0.66 -9.89 12.97
CA ARG A 318 -1.16 -9.64 14.32
C ARG A 318 -2.69 -9.72 14.32
N VAL A 319 -3.25 -10.37 15.34
CA VAL A 319 -4.67 -10.28 15.67
C VAL A 319 -4.82 -9.23 16.77
N PRO A 320 -5.28 -8.01 16.47
CA PRO A 320 -5.41 -6.97 17.49
C PRO A 320 -6.56 -7.28 18.44
N ALA A 321 -6.44 -6.84 19.69
CA ALA A 321 -7.55 -6.87 20.62
C ALA A 321 -8.63 -5.87 20.19
N TYR A 322 -9.88 -6.27 20.28
CA TYR A 322 -11.03 -5.40 20.02
C TYR A 322 -12.09 -5.56 21.11
N LYS A 323 -12.99 -4.59 21.19
CA LYS A 323 -14.04 -4.62 22.24
C LYS A 323 -14.97 -5.82 21.99
N PRO A 324 -15.20 -6.70 22.98
CA PRO A 324 -16.00 -7.91 22.80
C PRO A 324 -17.42 -7.68 22.25
N SER A 325 -17.97 -6.49 22.47
CA SER A 325 -19.30 -6.10 21.97
C SER A 325 -19.31 -5.61 20.50
N LYS A 326 -18.13 -5.45 19.88
CA LYS A 326 -18.01 -4.96 18.49
C LYS A 326 -17.64 -6.10 17.53
N THR A 327 -18.60 -6.96 17.25
CA THR A 327 -18.43 -8.14 16.37
C THR A 327 -17.90 -7.78 14.98
N THR A 328 -18.30 -6.63 14.44
CA THR A 328 -17.85 -6.12 13.14
C THR A 328 -16.38 -5.67 13.13
N SER A 329 -15.71 -5.59 14.29
CA SER A 329 -14.33 -5.11 14.40
C SER A 329 -13.27 -6.22 14.35
N ALA A 330 -13.67 -7.49 14.21
CA ALA A 330 -12.74 -8.60 14.05
C ALA A 330 -11.92 -8.41 12.77
N ARG A 331 -10.60 -8.42 12.91
CA ARG A 331 -9.68 -8.16 11.82
C ARG A 331 -8.30 -8.75 12.09
N ILE A 332 -7.53 -8.93 11.05
CA ILE A 332 -6.09 -9.21 11.14
C ILE A 332 -5.31 -7.99 10.66
N GLU A 333 -4.09 -7.84 11.11
CA GLU A 333 -3.16 -6.80 10.70
C GLU A 333 -1.94 -7.45 10.06
N PHE A 334 -1.70 -7.16 8.77
CA PHE A 334 -0.49 -7.55 8.09
C PHE A 334 0.55 -6.42 8.23
N ARG A 335 1.65 -6.70 8.92
CA ARG A 335 2.66 -5.71 9.31
C ARG A 335 3.87 -5.63 8.37
N GLY A 336 3.97 -6.57 7.43
CA GLY A 336 5.11 -6.67 6.51
C GLY A 336 5.12 -5.60 5.41
N LEU A 337 3.97 -5.04 5.04
CA LEU A 337 3.82 -4.08 3.96
C LEU A 337 4.49 -2.74 4.28
N ASP A 338 5.10 -2.10 3.29
CA ASP A 338 5.65 -0.75 3.41
C ASP A 338 4.97 0.26 2.45
N PRO A 339 5.05 1.58 2.74
CA PRO A 339 4.30 2.60 2.02
C PRO A 339 4.84 2.90 0.61
N ALA A 340 6.01 2.34 0.23
CA ALA A 340 6.53 2.48 -1.14
C ALA A 340 5.89 1.47 -2.11
N ALA A 341 5.24 0.42 -1.60
CA ALA A 341 4.60 -0.59 -2.42
C ALA A 341 3.44 -0.03 -3.26
N ASN A 342 3.21 -0.62 -4.43
CA ASN A 342 2.00 -0.39 -5.20
C ASN A 342 0.80 -0.98 -4.44
N PRO A 343 -0.15 -0.17 -3.93
CA PRO A 343 -1.21 -0.66 -3.05
C PRO A 343 -2.16 -1.64 -3.75
N TYR A 344 -2.38 -1.47 -5.04
CA TYR A 344 -3.25 -2.38 -5.80
C TYR A 344 -2.65 -3.78 -5.89
N LEU A 345 -1.38 -3.87 -6.28
CA LEU A 345 -0.70 -5.17 -6.40
C LEU A 345 -0.50 -5.81 -5.01
N ALA A 346 -0.14 -5.00 -4.01
CA ALA A 346 0.04 -5.46 -2.64
C ALA A 346 -1.25 -6.05 -2.06
N PHE A 347 -2.37 -5.35 -2.19
CA PHE A 347 -3.66 -5.85 -1.70
C PHE A 347 -4.13 -7.08 -2.48
N ALA A 348 -3.90 -7.11 -3.81
CA ALA A 348 -4.25 -8.28 -4.61
C ALA A 348 -3.56 -9.55 -4.12
N VAL A 349 -2.23 -9.51 -3.90
CA VAL A 349 -1.50 -10.69 -3.42
C VAL A 349 -1.84 -11.06 -1.98
N LEU A 350 -2.12 -10.09 -1.10
CA LEU A 350 -2.56 -10.35 0.27
C LEU A 350 -3.92 -11.04 0.30
N ILE A 351 -4.89 -10.53 -0.46
CA ILE A 351 -6.23 -11.11 -0.57
C ILE A 351 -6.14 -12.53 -1.12
N ARG A 352 -5.44 -12.73 -2.24
CA ARG A 352 -5.31 -14.04 -2.87
C ARG A 352 -4.60 -15.06 -1.98
N ALA A 353 -3.55 -14.65 -1.27
CA ALA A 353 -2.86 -15.51 -0.30
C ALA A 353 -3.79 -15.95 0.85
N GLY A 354 -4.56 -15.02 1.41
CA GLY A 354 -5.54 -15.33 2.45
C GLY A 354 -6.67 -16.24 1.95
N LEU A 355 -7.21 -15.99 0.75
CA LEU A 355 -8.25 -16.82 0.13
C LEU A 355 -7.75 -18.23 -0.16
N ASP A 356 -6.52 -18.40 -0.64
CA ASP A 356 -5.91 -19.73 -0.86
C ASP A 356 -5.85 -20.52 0.46
N GLY A 357 -5.55 -19.85 1.58
CA GLY A 357 -5.61 -20.46 2.91
C GLY A 357 -7.01 -20.97 3.27
N ILE A 358 -8.06 -20.21 2.93
CA ILE A 358 -9.46 -20.61 3.15
C ILE A 358 -9.84 -21.77 2.22
N GLU A 359 -9.56 -21.68 0.93
CA GLU A 359 -9.88 -22.70 -0.06
C GLU A 359 -9.24 -24.07 0.29
N LYS A 360 -7.99 -24.04 0.73
CA LYS A 360 -7.22 -25.24 1.11
C LYS A 360 -7.42 -25.64 2.58
N LYS A 361 -8.16 -24.85 3.35
CA LYS A 361 -8.34 -25.04 4.81
C LYS A 361 -7.00 -25.24 5.52
N MET A 362 -6.05 -24.37 5.25
CA MET A 362 -4.68 -24.50 5.74
C MET A 362 -4.65 -24.45 7.28
N PRO A 363 -3.97 -25.41 7.94
CA PRO A 363 -3.86 -25.37 9.39
C PRO A 363 -3.00 -24.18 9.83
N LEU A 364 -3.48 -23.41 10.79
CA LEU A 364 -2.72 -22.32 11.38
C LEU A 364 -1.76 -22.89 12.44
N ALA A 365 -0.47 -22.56 12.33
CA ALA A 365 0.54 -22.88 13.32
C ALA A 365 0.24 -22.24 14.68
N ASP A 366 0.94 -22.66 15.73
CA ASP A 366 0.83 -22.04 17.04
C ASP A 366 1.26 -20.56 16.98
N GLU A 367 0.67 -19.76 17.86
CA GLU A 367 1.00 -18.34 17.92
C GLU A 367 2.39 -18.11 18.55
N ALA A 368 3.06 -17.05 18.12
CA ALA A 368 4.23 -16.54 18.77
C ALA A 368 3.83 -15.68 19.97
N GLU A 369 3.95 -16.23 21.19
CA GLU A 369 3.63 -15.53 22.44
C GLU A 369 4.75 -14.57 22.86
N ASP A 370 6.00 -14.92 22.56
CA ASP A 370 7.20 -14.16 22.92
C ASP A 370 7.57 -13.09 21.87
N ASN A 371 8.43 -12.18 22.28
CA ASN A 371 9.06 -11.22 21.36
C ASN A 371 10.02 -11.96 20.42
N VAL A 372 9.59 -12.17 19.18
CA VAL A 372 10.31 -12.97 18.17
C VAL A 372 11.68 -12.38 17.81
N TRP A 373 11.89 -11.07 17.97
CA TRP A 373 13.20 -10.44 17.72
C TRP A 373 14.25 -10.85 18.75
N GLN A 374 13.83 -11.22 19.99
CA GLN A 374 14.74 -11.60 21.07
C GLN A 374 15.05 -13.10 21.10
N LEU A 375 14.29 -13.91 20.36
CA LEU A 375 14.56 -15.36 20.26
C LEU A 375 15.86 -15.63 19.51
N SER A 376 16.61 -16.62 19.95
CA SER A 376 17.77 -17.14 19.20
C SER A 376 17.31 -17.89 17.92
N ASP A 377 18.22 -18.09 16.98
CA ASP A 377 17.93 -18.87 15.76
C ASP A 377 17.46 -20.28 16.07
N THR A 378 18.03 -20.91 17.12
CA THR A 378 17.65 -22.24 17.56
C THR A 378 16.22 -22.26 18.11
N GLU A 379 15.84 -21.28 18.92
CA GLU A 379 14.48 -21.18 19.44
C GLU A 379 13.47 -20.96 18.31
N ARG A 380 13.75 -20.05 17.39
CA ARG A 380 12.89 -19.85 16.21
C ARG A 380 12.74 -21.12 15.38
N GLN A 381 13.83 -21.86 15.17
CA GLN A 381 13.80 -23.12 14.43
C GLN A 381 12.93 -24.19 15.13
N ILE A 382 13.03 -24.31 16.46
CA ILE A 382 12.21 -25.22 17.26
C ILE A 382 10.72 -24.85 17.14
N LEU A 383 10.39 -23.55 17.14
CA LEU A 383 9.02 -23.02 17.00
C LEU A 383 8.51 -23.01 15.56
N GLY A 384 9.31 -23.44 14.56
CA GLY A 384 8.94 -23.41 13.15
C GLY A 384 8.80 -22.00 12.57
N ILE A 385 9.43 -21.01 13.21
CA ILE A 385 9.40 -19.60 12.77
C ILE A 385 10.51 -19.37 11.75
N HIS A 386 10.12 -19.18 10.50
CA HIS A 386 11.05 -18.96 9.38
C HIS A 386 11.29 -17.47 9.11
N PRO A 387 12.46 -17.10 8.56
CA PRO A 387 12.73 -15.71 8.20
C PRO A 387 11.99 -15.31 6.92
N LEU A 388 11.58 -14.04 6.84
CA LEU A 388 11.24 -13.39 5.59
C LEU A 388 12.48 -13.28 4.67
N PRO A 389 12.32 -13.01 3.37
CA PRO A 389 13.45 -12.71 2.51
C PRO A 389 14.35 -11.62 3.10
N SER A 390 15.66 -11.82 3.03
CA SER A 390 16.65 -10.89 3.60
C SER A 390 17.08 -9.81 2.60
N SER A 391 16.70 -9.93 1.34
CA SER A 391 17.03 -9.01 0.27
C SER A 391 15.99 -9.07 -0.84
N LEU A 392 15.97 -8.04 -1.69
CA LEU A 392 15.12 -8.04 -2.89
C LEU A 392 15.42 -9.27 -3.78
N SER A 393 16.69 -9.66 -3.92
CA SER A 393 17.06 -10.85 -4.71
C SER A 393 16.49 -12.15 -4.14
N ASP A 394 16.44 -12.28 -2.82
CA ASP A 394 15.87 -13.45 -2.14
C ASP A 394 14.33 -13.50 -2.34
N ALA A 395 13.69 -12.35 -2.24
CA ALA A 395 12.25 -12.22 -2.49
C ALA A 395 11.88 -12.50 -3.95
N LEU A 396 12.64 -11.98 -4.91
CA LEU A 396 12.42 -12.23 -6.33
C LEU A 396 12.57 -13.71 -6.70
N ARG A 397 13.46 -14.44 -6.02
CA ARG A 397 13.60 -15.89 -6.21
C ARG A 397 12.35 -16.62 -5.74
N ALA A 398 11.84 -16.27 -4.54
CA ALA A 398 10.62 -16.87 -4.03
C ALA A 398 9.40 -16.52 -4.91
N MET A 399 9.28 -15.26 -5.36
CA MET A 399 8.22 -14.82 -6.26
C MET A 399 8.23 -15.58 -7.59
N ARG A 400 9.41 -15.80 -8.18
CA ARG A 400 9.53 -16.47 -9.48
C ARG A 400 8.98 -17.90 -9.47
N GLU A 401 9.07 -18.59 -8.34
CA GLU A 401 8.61 -19.96 -8.14
C GLU A 401 7.13 -20.03 -7.71
N SER A 402 6.48 -18.90 -7.50
CA SER A 402 5.11 -18.81 -6.97
C SER A 402 4.07 -18.85 -8.07
N GLU A 403 3.30 -19.93 -8.12
CA GLU A 403 2.10 -20.02 -8.97
C GLU A 403 1.04 -18.99 -8.53
N LEU A 404 0.83 -18.82 -7.21
CA LEU A 404 -0.14 -17.89 -6.68
C LEU A 404 0.13 -16.45 -7.14
N VAL A 405 1.38 -15.99 -7.06
CA VAL A 405 1.72 -14.60 -7.44
C VAL A 405 1.59 -14.44 -8.97
N ALA A 406 2.04 -15.45 -9.75
CA ALA A 406 1.91 -15.41 -11.20
C ALA A 406 0.45 -15.36 -11.67
N GLU A 407 -0.44 -16.17 -11.07
CA GLU A 407 -1.88 -16.15 -11.37
C GLU A 407 -2.54 -14.83 -10.93
N THR A 408 -2.15 -14.29 -9.77
CA THR A 408 -2.74 -13.07 -9.23
C THR A 408 -2.42 -11.86 -10.10
N LEU A 409 -1.16 -11.69 -10.45
CA LEU A 409 -0.69 -10.56 -11.24
C LEU A 409 -1.03 -10.69 -12.74
N GLY A 410 -1.09 -11.91 -13.25
CA GLY A 410 -1.10 -12.20 -14.68
C GLY A 410 0.28 -12.05 -15.30
N GLU A 411 0.49 -12.72 -16.43
CA GLU A 411 1.79 -12.87 -17.09
C GLU A 411 2.50 -11.53 -17.32
N GLN A 412 1.77 -10.52 -17.83
CA GLN A 412 2.37 -9.25 -18.22
C GLN A 412 2.92 -8.46 -17.03
N VAL A 413 2.14 -8.32 -15.95
CA VAL A 413 2.58 -7.61 -14.73
C VAL A 413 3.66 -8.42 -14.02
N PHE A 414 3.50 -9.74 -13.91
CA PHE A 414 4.46 -10.63 -13.28
C PHE A 414 5.86 -10.55 -13.91
N GLU A 415 5.94 -10.71 -15.22
CA GLU A 415 7.19 -10.64 -15.98
C GLU A 415 7.81 -9.22 -15.95
N HIS A 416 6.96 -8.19 -15.97
CA HIS A 416 7.44 -6.81 -15.87
C HIS A 416 8.10 -6.56 -14.51
N VAL A 417 7.42 -6.91 -13.41
CA VAL A 417 7.96 -6.73 -12.05
C VAL A 417 9.28 -7.50 -11.88
N LEU A 418 9.34 -8.75 -12.31
CA LEU A 418 10.57 -9.54 -12.22
C LEU A 418 11.72 -8.85 -12.95
N ARG A 419 11.51 -8.45 -14.20
CA ARG A 419 12.55 -7.82 -15.03
C ARG A 419 13.04 -6.48 -14.46
N GLU A 420 12.12 -5.63 -14.03
CA GLU A 420 12.42 -4.31 -13.47
C GLU A 420 13.18 -4.45 -12.14
N LYS A 421 12.65 -5.25 -11.22
CA LYS A 421 13.24 -5.41 -9.89
C LYS A 421 14.57 -6.18 -9.92
N GLU A 422 14.78 -7.07 -10.85
CA GLU A 422 16.10 -7.65 -11.10
C GLU A 422 17.10 -6.64 -11.65
N SER A 423 16.62 -5.67 -12.44
CA SER A 423 17.48 -4.57 -12.90
C SER A 423 17.87 -3.66 -11.73
N GLU A 424 16.91 -3.27 -10.89
CA GLU A 424 17.16 -2.50 -9.65
C GLU A 424 18.21 -3.21 -8.76
N TRP A 425 18.04 -4.52 -8.54
CA TRP A 425 18.99 -5.30 -7.75
C TRP A 425 20.38 -5.35 -8.38
N ARG A 426 20.48 -5.54 -9.71
CA ARG A 426 21.77 -5.56 -10.42
C ARG A 426 22.49 -4.22 -10.33
N GLU A 427 21.78 -3.11 -10.43
CA GLU A 427 22.37 -1.77 -10.25
C GLU A 427 22.84 -1.55 -8.84
N TYR A 428 21.99 -1.85 -7.86
CA TYR A 428 22.34 -1.70 -6.45
C TYR A 428 23.61 -2.44 -6.06
N ARG A 429 23.73 -3.71 -6.42
CA ARG A 429 24.88 -4.55 -6.05
C ARG A 429 26.19 -4.16 -6.74
N ARG A 430 26.16 -3.30 -7.74
CA ARG A 430 27.36 -2.75 -8.41
C ARG A 430 27.87 -1.48 -7.75
N GLN A 431 27.09 -0.87 -6.88
CA GLN A 431 27.48 0.35 -6.20
C GLN A 431 28.59 0.06 -5.19
N ILE A 432 29.59 0.92 -5.18
CA ILE A 432 30.61 0.93 -4.14
C ILE A 432 30.20 1.99 -3.13
N THR A 433 29.81 1.55 -1.94
CA THR A 433 29.25 2.45 -0.93
C THR A 433 30.32 3.18 -0.14
N PRO A 434 30.04 4.37 0.42
CA PRO A 434 30.95 5.04 1.36
C PRO A 434 31.32 4.17 2.57
N GLY A 435 30.43 3.24 2.98
CA GLY A 435 30.70 2.27 4.04
C GLY A 435 31.81 1.30 3.67
N GLU A 436 31.73 0.71 2.47
CA GLU A 436 32.76 -0.18 1.93
C GLU A 436 34.11 0.53 1.79
N LEU A 437 34.10 1.76 1.27
CA LEU A 437 35.31 2.56 1.16
C LEU A 437 35.93 2.83 2.53
N ARG A 438 35.14 3.20 3.54
CA ARG A 438 35.65 3.40 4.90
C ARG A 438 36.23 2.13 5.52
N GLN A 439 35.59 0.98 5.24
CA GLN A 439 35.99 -0.29 5.87
C GLN A 439 37.16 -0.97 5.15
N PHE A 440 37.21 -0.91 3.83
CA PHE A 440 38.12 -1.72 3.01
C PHE A 440 39.19 -0.92 2.31
N LEU A 441 39.00 0.40 2.07
CA LEU A 441 40.05 1.24 1.52
C LEU A 441 41.09 1.54 2.63
N LYS A 442 42.14 0.75 2.69
CA LYS A 442 43.25 0.99 3.59
C LYS A 442 44.09 2.18 3.09
N VAL A 443 43.70 3.39 3.48
CA VAL A 443 44.53 4.56 3.31
C VAL A 443 45.59 4.47 4.41
N ASN A 444 46.81 4.02 4.06
CA ASN A 444 47.97 4.13 4.95
C ASN A 444 48.20 5.63 5.16
N GLY A 445 47.84 6.15 6.37
CA GLY A 445 48.20 7.47 6.82
C GLY A 445 49.65 7.54 7.26
#